data_7e7309bb057f998e3c90c84c2005d48d
#
_entry.id   7e7309bb057f998e3c90c84c2005d48d
#
_cell.length_a   1.000
_cell.length_b   1.000
_cell.length_c   1.000
_cell.angle_alpha   90.00
_cell.angle_beta   90.00
_cell.angle_gamma   90.00
#
_symmetry.space_group_name_H-M   'P 1'
#
loop_
_entity.id
_entity.type
_entity.pdbx_description
1 polymer ?
#
loop_
_entity_poly.entity_id
_entity_poly.type
_entity_poly.pdbx_seq_one_letter_code
_entity_poly.pdbx_strand_id
1 'polypeptide(L)'
;MKNKLFLFTVLLSCLFETTYAQRTLIDTVRYRFHYDTKETSIEGNQPFADEINVDIGNKTTYCYSRWEEDNDLLYDSIMAKGGNINDFLVAQGPISSFDERVIKNYPSKGNLTVTCTLGQEFIYNEPMVKKDWILEPGDTTIVSYHCKKAICNFRGRKWTAWYTLDIPISEGPWKIDGLPGMILKAYDSKGQYSFECFQIKTNLNIPMTIQVAKRLKVTALQVHK
;
A
#
# COMPACT_ATOMS: atom_id res chain seq x y z
N MET A 1 38.62 -64.07 -5.84
CA MET A 1 38.40 -62.89 -4.98
C MET A 1 37.54 -61.93 -5.79
N LYS A 2 36.29 -61.73 -5.41
CA LYS A 2 35.30 -60.93 -6.17
C LYS A 2 35.27 -59.51 -5.59
N ASN A 3 35.73 -58.51 -6.32
CA ASN A 3 35.60 -57.10 -5.94
C ASN A 3 34.15 -56.64 -6.25
N LYS A 4 33.44 -56.29 -5.21
CA LYS A 4 32.13 -55.61 -5.33
C LYS A 4 32.40 -54.09 -5.40
N LEU A 5 32.17 -53.54 -6.58
CA LEU A 5 32.16 -52.12 -6.83
C LEU A 5 30.82 -51.55 -6.29
N PHE A 6 30.86 -50.83 -5.20
CA PHE A 6 29.71 -50.12 -4.61
C PHE A 6 29.54 -48.82 -5.37
N LEU A 7 28.55 -48.76 -6.26
CA LEU A 7 28.14 -47.55 -6.96
C LEU A 7 27.29 -46.72 -6.01
N PHE A 8 27.88 -45.66 -5.45
CA PHE A 8 27.18 -44.69 -4.64
C PHE A 8 26.53 -43.67 -5.61
N THR A 9 25.30 -43.90 -6.02
CA THR A 9 24.46 -42.91 -6.72
C THR A 9 23.98 -41.89 -5.70
N VAL A 10 24.72 -40.77 -5.60
CA VAL A 10 24.23 -39.57 -4.92
C VAL A 10 23.13 -38.98 -5.79
N LEU A 11 21.87 -39.24 -5.40
CA LEU A 11 20.71 -38.52 -5.92
C LEU A 11 20.79 -37.09 -5.38
N LEU A 12 21.40 -36.18 -6.16
CA LEU A 12 21.34 -34.76 -5.92
C LEU A 12 19.92 -34.30 -6.32
N SER A 13 18.96 -34.45 -5.41
CA SER A 13 17.67 -33.81 -5.53
C SER A 13 17.87 -32.32 -5.37
N CYS A 14 18.07 -31.62 -6.48
CA CYS A 14 17.89 -30.18 -6.54
C CYS A 14 16.42 -29.91 -6.20
N LEU A 15 16.14 -29.70 -4.92
CA LEU A 15 14.94 -29.03 -4.48
C LEU A 15 15.01 -27.62 -5.04
N PHE A 16 14.45 -27.42 -6.22
CA PHE A 16 14.00 -26.11 -6.66
C PHE A 16 12.89 -25.73 -5.70
N GLU A 17 13.27 -25.12 -4.56
CA GLU A 17 12.32 -24.36 -3.78
C GLU A 17 11.84 -23.22 -4.68
N THR A 18 10.69 -23.40 -5.33
CA THR A 18 9.92 -22.29 -5.86
C THR A 18 9.52 -21.46 -4.64
N THR A 19 10.36 -20.50 -4.29
CA THR A 19 10.06 -19.52 -3.25
C THR A 19 8.95 -18.62 -3.79
N TYR A 20 7.71 -19.09 -3.70
CA TYR A 20 6.56 -18.19 -3.74
C TYR A 20 6.79 -17.13 -2.69
N ALA A 21 6.58 -15.87 -3.05
CA ALA A 21 6.76 -14.78 -2.10
C ALA A 21 5.84 -15.00 -0.90
N GLN A 22 6.42 -15.35 0.25
CA GLN A 22 5.67 -15.71 1.44
C GLN A 22 4.95 -14.47 1.97
N ARG A 23 3.61 -14.50 1.98
CA ARG A 23 2.80 -13.47 2.60
C ARG A 23 2.83 -13.62 4.12
N THR A 24 3.19 -12.55 4.82
CA THR A 24 3.23 -12.52 6.29
C THR A 24 1.96 -11.85 6.81
N LEU A 25 1.24 -12.52 7.71
CA LEU A 25 0.10 -11.97 8.42
C LEU A 25 0.59 -10.91 9.43
N ILE A 26 0.06 -9.69 9.34
CA ILE A 26 0.42 -8.58 10.23
C ILE A 26 -0.73 -8.09 11.10
N ASP A 27 -1.98 -8.21 10.64
CA ASP A 27 -3.19 -7.81 11.37
C ASP A 27 -4.43 -8.46 10.76
N THR A 28 -5.63 -8.04 11.20
CA THR A 28 -6.93 -8.40 10.64
C THR A 28 -7.66 -7.12 10.23
N VAL A 29 -8.02 -7.02 8.96
CA VAL A 29 -8.76 -5.87 8.40
C VAL A 29 -10.16 -5.80 8.96
N ARG A 30 -10.55 -4.64 9.47
CA ARG A 30 -11.88 -4.31 10.00
C ARG A 30 -12.68 -3.41 9.06
N TYR A 31 -11.96 -2.45 8.43
CA TYR A 31 -12.53 -1.51 7.46
C TYR A 31 -11.63 -1.46 6.25
N ARG A 32 -12.23 -1.28 5.08
CA ARG A 32 -11.52 -0.95 3.85
C ARG A 32 -12.14 0.28 3.21
N PHE A 33 -11.30 1.25 2.94
CA PHE A 33 -11.65 2.46 2.22
C PHE A 33 -11.00 2.41 0.84
N HIS A 34 -11.79 2.57 -0.21
CA HIS A 34 -11.31 2.65 -1.58
C HIS A 34 -11.26 4.10 -2.00
N TYR A 35 -10.10 4.52 -2.52
CA TYR A 35 -9.88 5.88 -2.99
C TYR A 35 -9.49 5.87 -4.45
N ASP A 36 -10.08 6.81 -5.23
CA ASP A 36 -9.47 7.27 -6.46
C ASP A 36 -8.27 8.15 -6.10
N THR A 37 -7.15 7.93 -6.74
CA THR A 37 -5.96 8.78 -6.59
C THR A 37 -5.49 9.31 -7.93
N LYS A 38 -4.96 10.52 -7.90
CA LYS A 38 -4.30 11.15 -9.06
C LYS A 38 -2.95 11.66 -8.62
N GLU A 39 -1.95 11.38 -9.43
CA GLU A 39 -0.61 11.91 -9.29
C GLU A 39 -0.16 12.56 -10.59
N THR A 40 0.33 13.79 -10.48
CA THR A 40 0.94 14.52 -11.60
C THR A 40 2.39 14.82 -11.21
N SER A 41 3.30 13.91 -11.54
CA SER A 41 4.70 14.02 -11.16
C SER A 41 5.46 15.11 -11.91
N ILE A 42 5.04 15.44 -13.14
CA ILE A 42 5.68 16.44 -14.00
C ILE A 42 4.62 17.45 -14.45
N GLU A 43 4.94 18.74 -14.27
CA GLU A 43 4.08 19.84 -14.69
C GLU A 43 3.78 19.76 -16.20
N GLY A 44 2.50 19.79 -16.56
CA GLY A 44 2.04 19.68 -17.96
C GLY A 44 1.75 18.27 -18.46
N ASN A 45 2.05 17.21 -17.70
CA ASN A 45 1.66 15.85 -18.05
C ASN A 45 0.22 15.55 -17.62
N GLN A 46 -0.41 14.58 -18.29
CA GLN A 46 -1.68 14.03 -17.83
C GLN A 46 -1.46 13.34 -16.50
N PRO A 47 -2.38 13.54 -15.53
CA PRO A 47 -2.29 12.87 -14.24
C PRO A 47 -2.39 11.36 -14.42
N PHE A 48 -1.54 10.63 -13.74
CA PHE A 48 -1.71 9.20 -13.56
C PHE A 48 -2.84 8.96 -12.56
N ALA A 49 -3.79 8.12 -12.95
CA ALA A 49 -4.88 7.69 -12.07
C ALA A 49 -4.58 6.29 -11.54
N ASP A 50 -4.98 6.02 -10.29
CA ASP A 50 -4.92 4.70 -9.65
C ASP A 50 -6.08 4.57 -8.66
N GLU A 51 -6.36 3.35 -8.25
CA GLU A 51 -7.24 3.05 -7.13
C GLU A 51 -6.41 2.48 -5.98
N ILE A 52 -6.50 3.11 -4.81
CA ILE A 52 -5.81 2.61 -3.62
C ILE A 52 -6.80 2.09 -2.59
N ASN A 53 -6.37 1.08 -1.87
CA ASN A 53 -7.02 0.57 -0.67
C ASN A 53 -6.33 1.15 0.57
N VAL A 54 -7.14 1.56 1.56
CA VAL A 54 -6.71 1.84 2.92
C VAL A 54 -7.42 0.86 3.84
N ASP A 55 -6.69 -0.18 4.23
CA ASP A 55 -7.16 -1.22 5.14
C ASP A 55 -6.84 -0.84 6.57
N ILE A 56 -7.87 -0.73 7.40
CA ILE A 56 -7.75 -0.45 8.83
C ILE A 56 -7.89 -1.77 9.59
N GLY A 57 -6.83 -2.15 10.29
CA GLY A 57 -6.81 -3.30 11.18
C GLY A 57 -7.06 -2.94 12.65
N ASN A 58 -6.72 -3.86 13.55
CA ASN A 58 -6.83 -3.61 14.99
C ASN A 58 -5.71 -2.70 15.51
N LYS A 59 -4.53 -2.74 14.89
CA LYS A 59 -3.32 -2.01 15.31
C LYS A 59 -2.64 -1.29 14.15
N THR A 60 -2.83 -1.77 12.93
CA THR A 60 -2.06 -1.41 11.75
C THR A 60 -3.00 -0.86 10.69
N THR A 61 -2.54 0.13 9.92
CA THR A 61 -3.22 0.61 8.72
C THR A 61 -2.32 0.34 7.53
N TYR A 62 -2.87 -0.23 6.47
CA TYR A 62 -2.15 -0.57 5.25
C TYR A 62 -2.76 0.15 4.04
N CYS A 63 -1.96 0.98 3.37
CA CYS A 63 -2.32 1.71 2.16
C CYS A 63 -1.49 1.18 0.98
N TYR A 64 -2.15 0.80 -0.10
CA TYR A 64 -1.53 0.16 -1.26
C TYR A 64 -2.39 0.33 -2.52
N SER A 65 -1.78 0.24 -3.71
CA SER A 65 -2.53 0.20 -4.96
C SER A 65 -3.39 -1.06 -5.03
N ARG A 66 -4.67 -0.89 -5.33
CA ARG A 66 -5.57 -2.00 -5.59
C ARG A 66 -5.17 -2.74 -6.87
N TRP A 67 -4.81 -2.01 -7.91
CA TRP A 67 -4.43 -2.61 -9.20
C TRP A 67 -3.16 -3.45 -9.09
N GLU A 68 -2.17 -2.98 -8.32
CA GLU A 68 -0.96 -3.75 -8.05
C GLU A 68 -1.28 -5.03 -7.28
N GLU A 69 -2.08 -4.95 -6.21
CA GLU A 69 -2.47 -6.12 -5.42
C GLU A 69 -3.29 -7.13 -6.24
N ASP A 70 -4.22 -6.66 -7.05
CA ASP A 70 -5.03 -7.52 -7.93
C ASP A 70 -4.14 -8.24 -8.97
N ASN A 71 -3.14 -7.55 -9.53
CA ASN A 71 -2.15 -8.13 -10.45
C ASN A 71 -1.21 -9.13 -9.75
N ASP A 72 -0.76 -8.83 -8.52
CA ASP A 72 0.05 -9.76 -7.71
C ASP A 72 -0.72 -11.06 -7.42
N LEU A 73 -2.00 -10.95 -7.02
CA LEU A 73 -2.86 -12.11 -6.78
C LEU A 73 -3.12 -12.91 -8.06
N LEU A 74 -3.31 -12.24 -9.18
CA LEU A 74 -3.48 -12.87 -10.49
C LEU A 74 -2.22 -13.63 -10.89
N TYR A 75 -1.05 -13.02 -10.76
CA TYR A 75 0.24 -13.67 -11.02
C TYR A 75 0.42 -14.92 -10.18
N ASP A 76 0.22 -14.82 -8.87
CA ASP A 76 0.32 -15.96 -7.95
C ASP A 76 -0.64 -17.09 -8.35
N SER A 77 -1.88 -16.74 -8.74
CA SER A 77 -2.89 -17.72 -9.18
C SER A 77 -2.51 -18.44 -10.49
N ILE A 78 -1.95 -17.71 -11.47
CA ILE A 78 -1.52 -18.28 -12.75
C ILE A 78 -0.34 -19.23 -12.52
N MET A 79 0.66 -18.80 -11.76
CA MET A 79 1.84 -19.62 -11.47
C MET A 79 1.48 -20.87 -10.68
N ALA A 80 0.58 -20.78 -9.70
CA ALA A 80 0.11 -21.93 -8.92
C ALA A 80 -0.65 -22.98 -9.77
N LYS A 81 -1.25 -22.57 -10.89
CA LYS A 81 -1.92 -23.45 -11.86
C LYS A 81 -0.99 -23.99 -12.95
N GLY A 82 0.31 -23.71 -12.88
CA GLY A 82 1.31 -24.15 -13.86
C GLY A 82 1.36 -23.29 -15.13
N GLY A 83 0.78 -22.09 -15.09
CA GLY A 83 0.92 -21.09 -16.15
C GLY A 83 2.31 -20.43 -16.16
N ASN A 84 2.50 -19.46 -17.05
CA ASN A 84 3.77 -18.76 -17.23
C ASN A 84 3.56 -17.24 -17.34
N ILE A 85 4.68 -16.50 -17.46
CA ILE A 85 4.67 -15.04 -17.52
C ILE A 85 3.84 -14.48 -18.69
N ASN A 86 3.81 -15.16 -19.84
CA ASN A 86 3.02 -14.69 -20.98
C ASN A 86 1.52 -14.78 -20.69
N ASP A 87 1.09 -15.84 -19.97
CA ASP A 87 -0.30 -15.98 -19.55
C ASP A 87 -0.69 -14.82 -18.63
N PHE A 88 0.21 -14.41 -17.74
CA PHE A 88 0.01 -13.23 -16.88
C PHE A 88 -0.06 -11.93 -17.70
N LEU A 89 0.91 -11.69 -18.60
CA LEU A 89 0.96 -10.45 -19.39
C LEU A 89 -0.29 -10.26 -20.27
N VAL A 90 -0.92 -11.34 -20.69
CA VAL A 90 -2.19 -11.28 -21.45
C VAL A 90 -3.39 -10.99 -20.56
N ALA A 91 -3.36 -11.47 -19.30
CA ALA A 91 -4.51 -11.43 -18.39
C ALA A 91 -4.44 -10.25 -17.39
N GLN A 92 -3.28 -9.59 -17.23
CA GLN A 92 -3.10 -8.50 -16.24
C GLN A 92 -4.08 -7.35 -16.47
N GLY A 93 -4.50 -6.77 -15.35
CA GLY A 93 -5.32 -5.57 -15.31
C GLY A 93 -4.51 -4.27 -15.50
N PRO A 94 -5.07 -3.13 -15.12
CA PRO A 94 -4.36 -1.84 -15.15
C PRO A 94 -3.04 -1.90 -14.38
N ILE A 95 -2.05 -1.14 -14.86
CA ILE A 95 -0.75 -1.01 -14.18
C ILE A 95 -0.86 0.14 -13.19
N SER A 96 -0.41 -0.10 -11.96
CA SER A 96 -0.36 0.91 -10.91
C SER A 96 0.61 2.03 -11.28
N SER A 97 0.21 3.25 -10.95
CA SER A 97 1.08 4.43 -10.93
C SER A 97 1.43 4.85 -9.50
N PHE A 98 0.84 4.20 -8.49
CA PHE A 98 1.08 4.48 -7.09
C PHE A 98 2.15 3.52 -6.55
N ASP A 99 3.41 3.95 -6.58
CA ASP A 99 4.57 3.11 -6.32
C ASP A 99 4.83 2.77 -4.85
N GLU A 100 4.14 3.45 -3.89
CA GLU A 100 4.37 3.26 -2.46
C GLU A 100 3.28 2.40 -1.81
N ARG A 101 3.71 1.36 -1.07
CA ARG A 101 2.86 0.69 -0.08
C ARG A 101 3.25 1.20 1.30
N VAL A 102 2.31 1.74 2.06
CA VAL A 102 2.55 2.36 3.36
C VAL A 102 1.84 1.59 4.45
N ILE A 103 2.61 1.10 5.42
CA ILE A 103 2.09 0.38 6.59
C ILE A 103 2.32 1.24 7.83
N LYS A 104 1.25 1.78 8.40
CA LYS A 104 1.31 2.62 9.60
C LYS A 104 1.26 1.75 10.86
N ASN A 105 1.96 2.19 11.89
CA ASN A 105 2.13 1.47 13.16
C ASN A 105 2.80 0.08 13.01
N TYR A 106 3.65 -0.07 12.02
CA TYR A 106 4.41 -1.30 11.76
C TYR A 106 5.90 -0.96 11.49
N PRO A 107 6.87 -1.75 11.99
CA PRO A 107 6.74 -2.96 12.80
C PRO A 107 6.29 -2.69 14.24
N SER A 108 6.20 -1.42 14.66
CA SER A 108 5.73 -1.02 15.98
C SER A 108 4.95 0.28 15.92
N LYS A 109 4.14 0.55 16.96
CA LYS A 109 3.35 1.78 17.07
C LYS A 109 4.22 3.03 16.90
N GLY A 110 3.74 4.00 16.10
CA GLY A 110 4.43 5.26 15.82
C GLY A 110 5.47 5.18 14.69
N ASN A 111 5.60 4.03 14.01
CA ASN A 111 6.45 3.87 12.85
C ASN A 111 5.63 3.63 11.57
N LEU A 112 6.21 4.02 10.45
CA LEU A 112 5.80 3.65 9.10
C LEU A 112 6.79 2.66 8.54
N THR A 113 6.30 1.61 7.88
CA THR A 113 7.08 0.83 6.92
C THR A 113 6.60 1.20 5.54
N VAL A 114 7.52 1.58 4.67
CA VAL A 114 7.23 1.94 3.29
C VAL A 114 7.97 0.98 2.38
N THR A 115 7.26 0.45 1.38
CA THR A 115 7.87 -0.26 0.26
C THR A 115 7.58 0.53 -1.01
N CYS A 116 8.57 0.62 -1.89
CA CYS A 116 8.42 1.30 -3.18
C CYS A 116 9.26 0.59 -4.24
N THR A 117 8.86 0.76 -5.50
CA THR A 117 9.51 0.15 -6.67
C THR A 117 10.14 1.24 -7.52
N LEU A 118 11.47 1.28 -7.57
CA LEU A 118 12.28 2.17 -8.41
C LEU A 118 13.26 1.32 -9.22
N GLY A 119 12.75 0.56 -10.21
CA GLY A 119 13.52 -0.45 -10.94
C GLY A 119 13.79 -1.74 -10.13
N GLN A 120 13.83 -1.64 -8.82
CA GLN A 120 13.88 -2.75 -7.84
C GLN A 120 13.06 -2.37 -6.61
N GLU A 121 12.65 -3.35 -5.83
CA GLU A 121 11.88 -3.12 -4.62
C GLU A 121 12.75 -2.69 -3.44
N PHE A 122 12.36 -1.59 -2.80
CA PHE A 122 12.96 -1.05 -1.59
C PHE A 122 12.01 -1.15 -0.41
N ILE A 123 12.56 -1.29 0.80
CA ILE A 123 11.83 -1.22 2.06
C ILE A 123 12.59 -0.35 3.05
N TYR A 124 11.90 0.60 3.66
CA TYR A 124 12.47 1.42 4.72
C TYR A 124 11.44 1.70 5.82
N ASN A 125 11.96 2.05 7.00
CA ASN A 125 11.14 2.50 8.12
C ASN A 125 11.42 3.97 8.42
N GLU A 126 10.38 4.69 8.79
CA GLU A 126 10.47 6.06 9.26
C GLU A 126 9.49 6.29 10.43
N PRO A 127 9.77 7.22 11.35
CA PRO A 127 8.81 7.58 12.38
C PRO A 127 7.58 8.26 11.77
N MET A 128 6.39 7.99 12.32
CA MET A 128 5.18 8.74 11.98
C MET A 128 5.33 10.19 12.45
N VAL A 129 5.18 11.13 11.53
CA VAL A 129 5.27 12.56 11.82
C VAL A 129 3.89 13.09 12.16
N LYS A 130 3.76 13.71 13.33
CA LYS A 130 2.54 14.46 13.71
C LYS A 130 2.33 15.61 12.73
N LYS A 131 1.09 15.77 12.28
CA LYS A 131 0.69 16.88 11.41
C LYS A 131 -0.05 17.93 12.25
N ASP A 132 0.35 19.18 12.11
CA ASP A 132 -0.31 20.29 12.80
C ASP A 132 -1.47 20.78 11.93
N TRP A 133 -2.62 20.11 12.10
CA TRP A 133 -3.84 20.43 11.40
C TRP A 133 -4.48 21.72 11.92
N ILE A 134 -4.86 22.60 11.00
CA ILE A 134 -5.67 23.79 11.24
C ILE A 134 -7.06 23.52 10.69
N LEU A 135 -8.07 23.58 11.55
CA LEU A 135 -9.45 23.42 11.13
C LEU A 135 -9.91 24.70 10.42
N GLU A 136 -10.52 24.55 9.24
CA GLU A 136 -11.07 25.64 8.47
C GLU A 136 -12.58 25.52 8.33
N PRO A 137 -13.32 26.63 8.17
CA PRO A 137 -14.71 26.61 7.78
C PRO A 137 -14.89 25.88 6.44
N GLY A 138 -15.92 25.06 6.33
CA GLY A 138 -16.31 24.34 5.11
C GLY A 138 -16.89 22.99 5.45
N ASP A 139 -17.93 22.65 4.73
CA ASP A 139 -18.66 21.40 4.85
C ASP A 139 -18.87 20.81 3.46
N THR A 140 -18.80 19.50 3.37
CA THR A 140 -19.11 18.75 2.16
C THR A 140 -19.63 17.37 2.52
N THR A 141 -20.16 16.64 1.56
CA THR A 141 -20.58 15.25 1.73
C THR A 141 -19.76 14.37 0.79
N ILE A 142 -19.13 13.33 1.35
CA ILE A 142 -18.32 12.34 0.61
C ILE A 142 -18.81 10.96 1.03
N VAL A 143 -19.17 10.09 0.08
CA VAL A 143 -19.71 8.74 0.34
C VAL A 143 -20.81 8.77 1.40
N SER A 144 -21.73 9.76 1.33
CA SER A 144 -22.85 10.00 2.27
C SER A 144 -22.44 10.43 3.68
N TYR A 145 -21.16 10.71 3.96
CA TYR A 145 -20.67 11.21 5.25
C TYR A 145 -20.49 12.72 5.21
N HIS A 146 -20.94 13.39 6.27
CA HIS A 146 -20.67 14.81 6.45
C HIS A 146 -19.21 15.04 6.83
N CYS A 147 -18.52 15.88 6.06
CA CYS A 147 -17.08 16.11 6.22
C CYS A 147 -16.77 17.57 6.53
N LYS A 148 -15.84 17.78 7.45
CA LYS A 148 -15.26 19.07 7.80
C LYS A 148 -13.90 19.25 7.14
N LYS A 149 -13.50 20.50 6.96
CA LYS A 149 -12.25 20.88 6.31
C LYS A 149 -11.13 21.13 7.31
N ALA A 150 -9.92 20.68 6.95
CA ALA A 150 -8.69 21.00 7.66
C ALA A 150 -7.54 21.17 6.66
N ILE A 151 -6.52 21.96 7.07
CA ILE A 151 -5.30 22.17 6.30
C ILE A 151 -4.07 21.87 7.14
N CYS A 152 -2.97 21.45 6.52
CA CYS A 152 -1.66 21.38 7.17
C CYS A 152 -0.53 21.56 6.15
N ASN A 153 0.68 21.85 6.66
CA ASN A 153 1.89 21.71 5.87
C ASN A 153 2.56 20.38 6.20
N PHE A 154 2.79 19.57 5.18
CA PHE A 154 3.43 18.28 5.35
C PHE A 154 4.27 17.93 4.12
N ARG A 155 5.53 17.52 4.32
CA ARG A 155 6.48 17.13 3.26
C ARG A 155 6.60 18.18 2.15
N GLY A 156 6.77 19.45 2.52
CA GLY A 156 6.96 20.57 1.57
C GLY A 156 5.72 20.98 0.79
N ARG A 157 4.54 20.46 1.15
CA ARG A 157 3.26 20.74 0.50
C ARG A 157 2.24 21.26 1.51
N LYS A 158 1.36 22.14 1.06
CA LYS A 158 0.15 22.51 1.79
C LYS A 158 -0.96 21.53 1.37
N TRP A 159 -1.46 20.77 2.32
CA TRP A 159 -2.53 19.80 2.14
C TRP A 159 -3.86 20.38 2.61
N THR A 160 -4.92 20.05 1.90
CA THR A 160 -6.31 20.21 2.33
C THR A 160 -6.90 18.82 2.51
N ALA A 161 -7.54 18.59 3.66
CA ALA A 161 -8.22 17.34 3.96
C ALA A 161 -9.68 17.59 4.33
N TRP A 162 -10.53 16.63 3.95
CA TRP A 162 -11.93 16.55 4.33
C TRP A 162 -12.11 15.26 5.13
N TYR A 163 -12.56 15.39 6.36
CA TYR A 163 -12.66 14.28 7.31
C TYR A 163 -14.02 14.25 7.96
N THR A 164 -14.49 13.05 8.33
CA THR A 164 -15.78 12.85 9.00
C THR A 164 -15.58 12.41 10.45
N LEU A 165 -16.38 12.97 11.36
CA LEU A 165 -16.43 12.54 12.77
C LEU A 165 -17.31 11.31 12.97
N ASP A 166 -18.14 10.95 11.99
CA ASP A 166 -19.02 9.77 12.04
C ASP A 166 -18.23 8.47 12.00
N ILE A 167 -16.97 8.54 11.53
CA ILE A 167 -16.01 7.46 11.58
C ILE A 167 -14.83 7.92 12.43
N PRO A 168 -14.84 7.68 13.76
CA PRO A 168 -13.86 8.21 14.70
C PRO A 168 -12.51 7.44 14.64
N ILE A 169 -11.97 7.32 13.46
CA ILE A 169 -10.69 6.68 13.16
C ILE A 169 -9.73 7.74 12.63
N SER A 170 -8.65 8.01 13.36
CA SER A 170 -7.68 9.08 13.06
C SER A 170 -6.72 8.71 11.94
N GLU A 171 -7.25 8.23 10.83
CA GLU A 171 -6.52 7.69 9.69
C GLU A 171 -6.95 8.34 8.36
N GLY A 172 -6.22 8.01 7.30
CA GLY A 172 -6.48 8.48 5.95
C GLY A 172 -5.53 7.87 4.93
N PRO A 173 -5.61 8.30 3.65
CA PRO A 173 -4.82 7.74 2.57
C PRO A 173 -3.33 8.08 2.71
N TRP A 174 -2.49 7.21 2.16
CA TRP A 174 -1.05 7.36 2.14
C TRP A 174 -0.49 7.69 3.54
N LYS A 175 0.30 8.75 3.66
CA LYS A 175 0.90 9.23 4.92
C LYS A 175 0.09 10.38 5.55
N ILE A 176 -1.15 10.63 5.07
CA ILE A 176 -2.03 11.69 5.55
C ILE A 176 -2.98 11.10 6.60
N ASP A 177 -2.84 11.55 7.86
CA ASP A 177 -3.58 11.06 9.05
C ASP A 177 -3.60 12.13 10.15
N GLY A 178 -4.18 11.80 11.31
CA GLY A 178 -4.05 12.59 12.55
C GLY A 178 -5.18 13.59 12.81
N LEU A 179 -6.24 13.60 11.98
CA LEU A 179 -7.49 14.31 12.29
C LEU A 179 -8.38 13.47 13.23
N PRO A 180 -9.32 14.05 13.96
CA PRO A 180 -10.17 13.30 14.92
C PRO A 180 -11.23 12.41 14.26
N GLY A 181 -11.06 12.08 12.98
CA GLY A 181 -11.94 11.22 12.22
C GLY A 181 -11.31 10.84 10.88
N MET A 182 -11.97 9.95 10.15
CA MET A 182 -11.47 9.39 8.89
C MET A 182 -11.39 10.46 7.81
N ILE A 183 -10.23 10.59 7.19
CA ILE A 183 -10.00 11.51 6.06
C ILE A 183 -10.52 10.84 4.79
N LEU A 184 -11.62 11.35 4.24
CA LEU A 184 -12.24 10.80 3.03
C LEU A 184 -11.76 11.48 1.74
N LYS A 185 -11.15 12.67 1.84
CA LYS A 185 -10.52 13.35 0.69
C LYS A 185 -9.30 14.13 1.17
N ALA A 186 -8.25 14.08 0.39
CA ALA A 186 -7.06 14.92 0.61
C ALA A 186 -6.45 15.31 -0.74
N TYR A 187 -5.94 16.54 -0.83
CA TYR A 187 -5.21 17.02 -2.01
C TYR A 187 -4.21 18.10 -1.64
N ASP A 188 -3.16 18.22 -2.42
CA ASP A 188 -2.17 19.26 -2.24
C ASP A 188 -2.55 20.56 -2.98
N SER A 189 -2.01 21.69 -2.54
CA SER A 189 -2.31 23.00 -3.11
C SER A 189 -1.84 23.21 -4.56
N LYS A 190 -0.96 22.33 -5.05
CA LYS A 190 -0.46 22.37 -6.43
C LYS A 190 -1.30 21.50 -7.38
N GLY A 191 -2.26 20.72 -6.84
CA GLY A 191 -3.07 19.79 -7.61
C GLY A 191 -2.28 18.60 -8.19
N GLN A 192 -1.10 18.34 -7.62
CA GLN A 192 -0.25 17.24 -8.07
C GLN A 192 -0.66 15.89 -7.45
N TYR A 193 -1.24 15.92 -6.25
CA TYR A 193 -1.71 14.73 -5.54
C TYR A 193 -3.14 14.92 -5.08
N SER A 194 -3.97 13.94 -5.34
CA SER A 194 -5.33 13.90 -4.79
C SER A 194 -5.76 12.48 -4.45
N PHE A 195 -6.51 12.35 -3.38
CA PHE A 195 -7.14 11.13 -2.90
C PHE A 195 -8.61 11.44 -2.62
N GLU A 196 -9.54 10.66 -3.15
CA GLU A 196 -10.98 10.82 -2.88
C GLU A 196 -11.64 9.47 -2.67
N CYS A 197 -12.18 9.25 -1.47
CA CYS A 197 -12.86 8.02 -1.12
C CYS A 197 -14.17 7.88 -1.93
N PHE A 198 -14.36 6.74 -2.58
CA PHE A 198 -15.58 6.44 -3.33
C PHE A 198 -16.35 5.24 -2.77
N GLN A 199 -15.73 4.39 -1.95
CA GLN A 199 -16.39 3.24 -1.34
C GLN A 199 -15.80 2.91 0.03
N ILE A 200 -16.68 2.50 0.95
CA ILE A 200 -16.31 2.07 2.31
C ILE A 200 -16.90 0.69 2.56
N LYS A 201 -16.07 -0.24 3.01
CA LYS A 201 -16.48 -1.57 3.47
C LYS A 201 -16.18 -1.70 4.95
N THR A 202 -17.18 -2.12 5.72
CA THR A 202 -17.11 -2.25 7.18
C THR A 202 -17.32 -3.69 7.62
N ASN A 203 -17.06 -3.97 8.90
CA ASN A 203 -17.28 -5.30 9.51
C ASN A 203 -16.53 -6.42 8.79
N LEU A 204 -15.38 -6.10 8.21
CA LEU A 204 -14.52 -7.08 7.61
C LEU A 204 -13.80 -7.91 8.68
N ASN A 205 -13.44 -9.13 8.33
CA ASN A 205 -12.63 -10.02 9.18
C ASN A 205 -11.71 -10.84 8.28
N ILE A 206 -10.91 -10.13 7.48
CA ILE A 206 -10.00 -10.73 6.51
C ILE A 206 -8.53 -10.54 6.95
N PRO A 207 -7.64 -11.48 6.64
CA PRO A 207 -6.23 -11.32 6.96
C PRO A 207 -5.63 -10.10 6.28
N MET A 208 -4.88 -9.28 7.05
CA MET A 208 -4.00 -8.26 6.50
C MET A 208 -2.62 -8.86 6.33
N THR A 209 -2.22 -9.08 5.10
CA THR A 209 -0.94 -9.72 4.78
C THR A 209 -0.05 -8.81 3.96
N ILE A 210 1.27 -8.94 4.12
CA ILE A 210 2.27 -8.27 3.30
C ILE A 210 3.19 -9.29 2.67
N GLN A 211 3.62 -9.02 1.45
CA GLN A 211 4.69 -9.78 0.81
C GLN A 211 6.03 -9.33 1.38
N VAL A 212 6.77 -10.27 1.98
CA VAL A 212 8.15 -10.04 2.40
C VAL A 212 9.06 -10.63 1.32
N ALA A 213 9.07 -9.99 0.14
CA ALA A 213 9.99 -10.37 -0.93
C ALA A 213 11.45 -9.98 -0.58
N LYS A 214 12.41 -10.38 -1.41
CA LYS A 214 13.83 -9.99 -1.30
C LYS A 214 14.00 -8.49 -1.59
N ARG A 215 13.53 -7.65 -0.67
CA ARG A 215 13.59 -6.20 -0.78
C ARG A 215 14.90 -5.68 -0.23
N LEU A 216 15.49 -4.71 -0.92
CA LEU A 216 16.67 -4.02 -0.39
C LEU A 216 16.26 -3.11 0.76
N LYS A 217 16.82 -3.36 1.95
CA LYS A 217 16.66 -2.48 3.09
C LYS A 217 17.50 -1.22 2.87
N VAL A 218 16.84 -0.07 2.89
CA VAL A 218 17.46 1.24 2.72
C VAL A 218 16.98 2.20 3.80
N THR A 219 17.59 3.37 3.88
CA THR A 219 17.06 4.48 4.68
C THR A 219 16.17 5.37 3.81
N ALA A 220 15.24 6.11 4.41
CA ALA A 220 14.39 7.06 3.69
C ALA A 220 15.21 8.08 2.86
N LEU A 221 16.38 8.51 3.36
CA LEU A 221 17.28 9.43 2.66
C LEU A 221 17.93 8.83 1.40
N GLN A 222 18.03 7.51 1.29
CA GLN A 222 18.61 6.85 0.11
C GLN A 222 17.60 6.72 -1.02
N VAL A 223 16.31 6.68 -0.72
CA VAL A 223 15.24 6.56 -1.72
C VAL A 223 14.93 7.91 -2.36
N HIS A 224 15.07 9.02 -1.62
CA HIS A 224 14.69 10.36 -2.07
C HIS A 224 15.88 11.19 -2.59
N LYS A 225 17.01 10.57 -2.89
CA LYS A 225 18.16 11.17 -3.59
C LYS A 225 18.11 10.85 -5.07
#